data_466fe992bebfcf41a630fba0e423dfa6
#
_entry.id   466fe992bebfcf41a630fba0e423dfa6
#
_cell.length_a   1.000
_cell.length_b   1.000
_cell.length_c   1.000
_cell.angle_alpha   90.00
_cell.angle_beta   90.00
_cell.angle_gamma   90.00
#
_symmetry.space_group_name_H-M   'P 1'
#
loop_
_entity.id
_entity.type
_entity.pdbx_description
1 polymer ?
#
loop_
_entity_poly.entity_id
_entity_poly.type
_entity_poly.pdbx_seq_one_letter_code
_entity_poly.pdbx_strand_id
1 'polypeptide(L)'
;MQKASALYRLLGDEARLRLLRVLSLERLNVTELTAILGLAQSGVSRHLGLLKDAGLVVEERDGGFSYYAVKPAVREGANGVGPVWPLLESQFRAAAATASARADDARLEEVRRVRKENFDAHAGPDTNERQLVPGRSWAAWARAMGHLLPALRVADLGCGEGYLTIETSRWASRVIAVDRSADVLKSARSLASRRRVSNVIWKRGALEKLPIPDASVDVALLSQALHHAADPARAVQEAVRILVPGGRVVVLDLREHGETWVRERLGDRTLGFSDDRLAGLLEEAGLTNVKVTVGARRTGDPFTVLIASGRKPGPARRAAHRKR
;
A
#
# COMPACT_ATOMS: atom_id res chain seq x y z
N MET A 1 -9.66 43.79 -11.44
CA MET A 1 -10.90 43.28 -12.08
C MET A 1 -10.71 41.91 -12.75
N GLN A 2 -9.70 41.69 -13.62
CA GLN A 2 -9.52 40.39 -14.32
C GLN A 2 -9.32 39.21 -13.38
N LYS A 3 -8.48 39.31 -12.34
CA LYS A 3 -8.24 38.27 -11.36
C LYS A 3 -9.52 37.90 -10.55
N ALA A 4 -10.30 38.90 -10.17
CA ALA A 4 -11.57 38.68 -9.49
C ALA A 4 -12.60 37.96 -10.39
N SER A 5 -12.72 38.40 -11.65
CA SER A 5 -13.60 37.75 -12.63
C SER A 5 -13.20 36.30 -12.92
N ALA A 6 -11.89 35.99 -12.98
CA ALA A 6 -11.39 34.63 -13.15
C ALA A 6 -11.75 33.73 -11.94
N LEU A 7 -11.61 34.28 -10.71
CA LEU A 7 -11.97 33.57 -9.49
C LEU A 7 -13.47 33.27 -9.43
N TYR A 8 -14.34 34.24 -9.72
CA TYR A 8 -15.78 34.00 -9.72
C TYR A 8 -16.20 32.99 -10.79
N ARG A 9 -15.59 33.03 -11.98
CA ARG A 9 -15.83 31.99 -13.01
C ARG A 9 -15.35 30.61 -12.55
N LEU A 10 -14.22 30.54 -11.85
CA LEU A 10 -13.74 29.28 -11.26
C LEU A 10 -14.75 28.75 -10.23
N LEU A 11 -15.26 29.58 -9.35
CA LEU A 11 -16.22 29.22 -8.30
C LEU A 11 -17.68 29.05 -8.80
N GLY A 12 -17.97 29.42 -10.03
CA GLY A 12 -19.31 29.25 -10.64
C GLY A 12 -19.67 27.82 -11.05
N ASP A 13 -18.84 26.83 -10.74
CA ASP A 13 -19.07 25.41 -11.08
C ASP A 13 -19.42 24.62 -9.82
N GLU A 14 -20.55 23.92 -9.83
CA GLU A 14 -21.07 23.18 -8.68
C GLU A 14 -20.09 22.09 -8.20
N ALA A 15 -19.47 21.35 -9.11
CA ALA A 15 -18.52 20.29 -8.75
C ALA A 15 -17.30 20.85 -7.99
N ARG A 16 -16.81 22.03 -8.38
CA ARG A 16 -15.71 22.70 -7.68
C ARG A 16 -16.12 23.24 -6.31
N LEU A 17 -17.33 23.74 -6.16
CA LEU A 17 -17.86 24.17 -4.86
C LEU A 17 -18.05 22.96 -3.93
N ARG A 18 -18.57 21.85 -4.42
CA ARG A 18 -18.70 20.60 -3.65
C ARG A 18 -17.33 20.06 -3.24
N LEU A 19 -16.33 20.07 -4.14
CA LEU A 19 -14.94 19.71 -3.82
C LEU A 19 -14.38 20.59 -2.70
N LEU A 20 -14.49 21.92 -2.81
CA LEU A 20 -14.01 22.84 -1.79
C LEU A 20 -14.70 22.62 -0.45
N ARG A 21 -16.03 22.39 -0.47
CA ARG A 21 -16.80 22.11 0.74
C ARG A 21 -16.28 20.87 1.45
N VAL A 22 -16.13 19.75 0.73
CA VAL A 22 -15.66 18.49 1.31
C VAL A 22 -14.20 18.60 1.78
N LEU A 23 -13.34 19.25 1.00
CA LEU A 23 -11.92 19.50 1.34
C LEU A 23 -11.77 20.53 2.49
N SER A 24 -12.80 21.33 2.80
CA SER A 24 -12.81 22.18 3.98
C SER A 24 -13.02 21.39 5.28
N LEU A 25 -13.64 20.21 5.18
CA LEU A 25 -13.95 19.34 6.31
C LEU A 25 -12.86 18.28 6.54
N GLU A 26 -12.21 17.83 5.46
CA GLU A 26 -11.28 16.69 5.53
C GLU A 26 -10.23 16.75 4.41
N ARG A 27 -9.02 16.26 4.69
CA ARG A 27 -7.98 16.00 3.70
C ARG A 27 -8.26 14.68 2.99
N LEU A 28 -8.39 14.69 1.65
CA LEU A 28 -8.86 13.55 0.87
C LEU A 28 -8.01 13.32 -0.37
N ASN A 29 -7.86 12.05 -0.79
CA ASN A 29 -7.25 11.69 -2.05
C ASN A 29 -8.29 11.64 -3.20
N VAL A 30 -7.81 11.50 -4.45
CA VAL A 30 -8.68 11.50 -5.64
C VAL A 30 -9.73 10.37 -5.60
N THR A 31 -9.34 9.18 -5.15
CA THR A 31 -10.25 8.02 -5.07
C THR A 31 -11.39 8.29 -4.07
N GLU A 32 -11.07 8.83 -2.91
CA GLU A 32 -12.05 9.19 -1.89
C GLU A 32 -12.98 10.31 -2.37
N LEU A 33 -12.42 11.35 -3.00
CA LEU A 33 -13.21 12.45 -3.58
C LEU A 33 -14.16 11.94 -4.67
N THR A 34 -13.71 11.01 -5.50
CA THR A 34 -14.53 10.35 -6.53
C THR A 34 -15.70 9.59 -5.90
N ALA A 35 -15.43 8.85 -4.83
CA ALA A 35 -16.45 8.09 -4.10
C ALA A 35 -17.47 9.03 -3.40
N ILE A 36 -16.98 10.11 -2.75
CA ILE A 36 -17.84 11.06 -2.03
C ILE A 36 -18.74 11.83 -2.99
N LEU A 37 -18.18 12.37 -4.07
CA LEU A 37 -18.92 13.27 -4.95
C LEU A 37 -19.73 12.54 -6.02
N GLY A 38 -19.45 11.25 -6.27
CA GLY A 38 -20.07 10.48 -7.34
C GLY A 38 -19.69 10.97 -8.76
N LEU A 39 -18.49 11.55 -8.91
CA LEU A 39 -17.98 12.08 -10.17
C LEU A 39 -16.93 11.14 -10.77
N ALA A 40 -16.73 11.21 -12.08
CA ALA A 40 -15.65 10.48 -12.73
C ALA A 40 -14.27 10.97 -12.27
N GLN A 41 -13.30 10.07 -12.08
CA GLN A 41 -11.96 10.38 -11.59
C GLN A 41 -11.24 11.44 -12.43
N SER A 42 -11.39 11.39 -13.76
CA SER A 42 -10.83 12.39 -14.68
C SER A 42 -11.41 13.79 -14.46
N GLY A 43 -12.70 13.88 -14.13
CA GLY A 43 -13.39 15.11 -13.76
C GLY A 43 -12.84 15.68 -12.46
N VAL A 44 -12.77 14.85 -11.41
CA VAL A 44 -12.21 15.23 -10.10
C VAL A 44 -10.78 15.75 -10.25
N SER A 45 -9.91 15.02 -10.96
CA SER A 45 -8.51 15.40 -11.17
C SER A 45 -8.39 16.74 -11.91
N ARG A 46 -9.21 16.98 -12.94
CA ARG A 46 -9.23 18.25 -13.68
C ARG A 46 -9.67 19.41 -12.79
N HIS A 47 -10.73 19.24 -12.00
CA HIS A 47 -11.22 20.28 -11.09
C HIS A 47 -10.19 20.59 -9.99
N LEU A 48 -9.53 19.55 -9.42
CA LEU A 48 -8.44 19.74 -8.45
C LEU A 48 -7.27 20.50 -9.04
N GLY A 49 -6.87 20.22 -10.29
CA GLY A 49 -5.84 20.97 -11.00
C GLY A 49 -6.17 22.48 -11.07
N LEU A 50 -7.38 22.82 -11.51
CA LEU A 50 -7.84 24.20 -11.58
C LEU A 50 -7.87 24.90 -10.21
N LEU A 51 -8.33 24.21 -9.17
CA LEU A 51 -8.35 24.74 -7.80
C LEU A 51 -6.94 24.93 -7.22
N LYS A 52 -6.01 24.05 -7.55
CA LYS A 52 -4.60 24.11 -7.15
C LYS A 52 -3.89 25.26 -7.86
N ASP A 53 -4.08 25.42 -9.19
CA ASP A 53 -3.51 26.52 -9.98
C ASP A 53 -4.02 27.90 -9.51
N ALA A 54 -5.27 27.95 -9.03
CA ALA A 54 -5.84 29.15 -8.41
C ALA A 54 -5.37 29.38 -6.98
N GLY A 55 -4.57 28.47 -6.40
CA GLY A 55 -4.04 28.57 -5.03
C GLY A 55 -5.06 28.34 -3.92
N LEU A 56 -6.21 27.71 -4.22
CA LEU A 56 -7.26 27.40 -3.24
C LEU A 56 -7.00 26.08 -2.52
N VAL A 57 -6.35 25.12 -3.19
CA VAL A 57 -6.10 23.78 -2.70
C VAL A 57 -4.60 23.50 -2.74
N VAL A 58 -4.11 22.76 -1.77
CA VAL A 58 -2.74 22.23 -1.72
C VAL A 58 -2.78 20.71 -1.94
N GLU A 59 -1.77 20.21 -2.63
CA GLU A 59 -1.52 18.78 -2.81
C GLU A 59 -0.36 18.35 -1.92
N GLU A 60 -0.57 17.36 -1.10
CA GLU A 60 0.44 16.75 -0.23
C GLU A 60 0.59 15.27 -0.56
N ARG A 61 1.81 14.80 -0.71
CA ARG A 61 2.10 13.39 -0.96
C ARG A 61 2.36 12.65 0.35
N ASP A 62 1.59 11.60 0.60
CA ASP A 62 1.72 10.78 1.79
C ASP A 62 1.44 9.30 1.45
N GLY A 63 2.33 8.40 1.86
CA GLY A 63 2.17 6.95 1.69
C GLY A 63 1.95 6.45 0.26
N GLY A 64 2.39 7.20 -0.78
CA GLY A 64 2.17 6.84 -2.19
C GLY A 64 0.90 7.44 -2.80
N PHE A 65 0.08 8.13 -2.02
CA PHE A 65 -1.12 8.84 -2.47
C PHE A 65 -0.91 10.36 -2.48
N SER A 66 -1.58 11.06 -3.40
CA SER A 66 -1.72 12.52 -3.38
C SER A 66 -3.01 12.87 -2.63
N TYR A 67 -2.85 13.59 -1.54
CA TYR A 67 -3.96 14.14 -0.75
C TYR A 67 -4.13 15.62 -1.04
N TYR A 68 -5.37 16.07 -0.99
CA TYR A 68 -5.75 17.45 -1.24
C TYR A 68 -6.43 18.03 -0.02
N ALA A 69 -6.16 19.30 0.26
CA ALA A 69 -6.78 20.08 1.33
C ALA A 69 -6.94 21.53 0.91
N VAL A 70 -7.85 22.26 1.53
CA VAL A 70 -7.91 23.72 1.37
C VAL A 70 -6.64 24.32 1.96
N LYS A 71 -5.99 25.19 1.19
CA LYS A 71 -4.73 25.83 1.60
C LYS A 71 -4.96 26.69 2.86
N PRO A 72 -4.17 26.52 3.95
CA PRO A 72 -4.37 27.28 5.20
C PRO A 72 -4.45 28.81 5.00
N ALA A 73 -3.56 29.37 4.19
CA ALA A 73 -3.54 30.80 3.88
C ALA A 73 -4.85 31.34 3.24
N VAL A 74 -5.69 30.47 2.65
CA VAL A 74 -7.02 30.84 2.14
C VAL A 74 -7.99 31.06 3.27
N ARG A 75 -7.93 30.21 4.29
CA ARG A 75 -8.79 30.30 5.50
C ARG A 75 -8.43 31.51 6.36
N GLU A 76 -7.14 31.80 6.44
CA GLU A 76 -6.59 32.89 7.26
C GLU A 76 -6.68 34.26 6.59
N GLY A 77 -7.17 34.34 5.35
CA GLY A 77 -7.26 35.59 4.61
C GLY A 77 -5.94 36.18 4.11
N ALA A 78 -4.85 35.40 4.20
CA ALA A 78 -3.50 35.88 3.94
C ALA A 78 -3.11 35.97 2.44
N ASN A 79 -4.00 35.54 1.53
CA ASN A 79 -3.80 35.66 0.09
C ASN A 79 -4.97 36.42 -0.58
N GLY A 80 -4.80 36.81 -1.85
CA GLY A 80 -5.81 37.60 -2.59
C GLY A 80 -7.20 36.94 -2.75
N VAL A 81 -7.38 35.72 -2.26
CA VAL A 81 -8.63 34.94 -2.24
C VAL A 81 -9.28 34.96 -0.85
N GLY A 82 -8.54 35.35 0.19
CA GLY A 82 -8.99 35.37 1.58
C GLY A 82 -10.34 36.03 1.83
N PRO A 83 -10.63 37.20 1.22
CA PRO A 83 -11.92 37.86 1.40
C PRO A 83 -13.14 37.05 0.91
N VAL A 84 -12.93 36.05 0.01
CA VAL A 84 -14.02 35.23 -0.55
C VAL A 84 -14.33 34.02 0.33
N TRP A 85 -13.40 33.59 1.18
CA TRP A 85 -13.55 32.40 1.98
C TRP A 85 -14.71 32.46 2.98
N PRO A 86 -14.90 33.53 3.78
CA PRO A 86 -16.06 33.65 4.67
C PRO A 86 -17.40 33.56 3.94
N LEU A 87 -17.47 34.08 2.73
CA LEU A 87 -18.66 33.98 1.88
C LEU A 87 -18.90 32.50 1.48
N LEU A 88 -17.87 31.78 1.05
CA LEU A 88 -17.97 30.36 0.71
C LEU A 88 -18.40 29.53 1.92
N GLU A 89 -17.84 29.76 3.09
CA GLU A 89 -18.24 29.08 4.33
C GLU A 89 -19.70 29.34 4.71
N SER A 90 -20.17 30.57 4.52
CA SER A 90 -21.58 30.91 4.72
C SER A 90 -22.48 30.13 3.75
N GLN A 91 -22.09 30.05 2.48
CA GLN A 91 -22.81 29.29 1.46
C GLN A 91 -22.77 27.79 1.73
N PHE A 92 -21.64 27.24 2.18
CA PHE A 92 -21.51 25.83 2.54
C PHE A 92 -22.43 25.46 3.71
N ARG A 93 -22.55 26.34 4.72
CA ARG A 93 -23.48 26.15 5.83
C ARG A 93 -24.94 26.19 5.35
N ALA A 94 -25.28 27.16 4.50
CA ALA A 94 -26.64 27.25 3.94
C ALA A 94 -26.97 26.03 3.05
N ALA A 95 -26.02 25.54 2.28
CA ALA A 95 -26.18 24.38 1.41
C ALA A 95 -26.22 23.02 2.16
N ALA A 96 -25.85 22.95 3.44
CA ALA A 96 -25.79 21.70 4.21
C ALA A 96 -27.14 20.97 4.29
N ALA A 97 -28.27 21.70 4.18
CA ALA A 97 -29.59 21.12 4.15
C ALA A 97 -30.04 20.55 2.79
N THR A 98 -29.25 20.75 1.73
CA THR A 98 -29.58 20.23 0.38
C THR A 98 -29.41 18.72 0.31
N ALA A 99 -30.13 18.06 -0.60
CA ALA A 99 -30.03 16.62 -0.81
C ALA A 99 -28.60 16.20 -1.24
N SER A 100 -27.95 16.97 -2.12
CA SER A 100 -26.61 16.67 -2.60
C SER A 100 -25.56 16.81 -1.49
N ALA A 101 -25.63 17.87 -0.67
CA ALA A 101 -24.72 18.07 0.46
C ALA A 101 -24.86 16.98 1.51
N ARG A 102 -26.09 16.58 1.85
CA ARG A 102 -26.35 15.45 2.77
C ARG A 102 -25.81 14.12 2.24
N ALA A 103 -25.95 13.87 0.94
CA ALA A 103 -25.40 12.67 0.32
C ALA A 103 -23.85 12.67 0.34
N ASP A 104 -23.23 13.82 0.10
CA ASP A 104 -21.76 13.96 0.20
C ASP A 104 -21.29 13.76 1.65
N ASP A 105 -21.99 14.34 2.63
CA ASP A 105 -21.64 14.19 4.04
C ASP A 105 -21.78 12.73 4.51
N ALA A 106 -22.84 12.03 4.11
CA ALA A 106 -23.01 10.62 4.43
C ALA A 106 -21.87 9.75 3.86
N ARG A 107 -21.43 10.03 2.62
CA ARG A 107 -20.30 9.32 2.01
C ARG A 107 -18.95 9.72 2.63
N LEU A 108 -18.80 10.97 3.06
CA LEU A 108 -17.63 11.42 3.81
C LEU A 108 -17.52 10.69 5.16
N GLU A 109 -18.63 10.56 5.88
CA GLU A 109 -18.66 9.78 7.12
C GLU A 109 -18.34 8.31 6.88
N GLU A 110 -18.79 7.75 5.77
CA GLU A 110 -18.38 6.39 5.37
C GLU A 110 -16.88 6.29 5.11
N VAL A 111 -16.27 7.26 4.41
CA VAL A 111 -14.82 7.32 4.23
C VAL A 111 -14.10 7.44 5.58
N ARG A 112 -14.59 8.27 6.49
CA ARG A 112 -14.06 8.39 7.85
C ARG A 112 -14.19 7.10 8.63
N ARG A 113 -15.34 6.42 8.54
CA ARG A 113 -15.57 5.12 9.16
C ARG A 113 -14.59 4.08 8.65
N VAL A 114 -14.43 3.99 7.32
CA VAL A 114 -13.48 3.09 6.68
C VAL A 114 -12.04 3.40 7.09
N ARG A 115 -11.65 4.67 7.14
CA ARG A 115 -10.33 5.06 7.65
C ARG A 115 -10.16 4.68 9.10
N LYS A 116 -11.18 4.89 9.95
CA LYS A 116 -11.18 4.53 11.36
C LYS A 116 -11.10 3.02 11.54
N GLU A 117 -11.89 2.25 10.82
CA GLU A 117 -11.84 0.77 10.87
C GLU A 117 -10.47 0.24 10.41
N ASN A 118 -9.89 0.80 9.34
CA ASN A 118 -8.53 0.47 8.91
C ASN A 118 -7.49 0.84 9.98
N PHE A 119 -7.77 1.82 10.80
CA PHE A 119 -6.90 2.27 11.87
C PHE A 119 -7.15 1.46 13.17
N ASP A 120 -8.41 1.25 13.58
CA ASP A 120 -8.80 0.51 14.79
C ASP A 120 -8.43 -0.97 14.70
N ALA A 121 -8.37 -1.54 13.49
CA ALA A 121 -7.79 -2.87 13.26
C ALA A 121 -6.28 -2.92 13.61
N HIS A 122 -5.62 -1.77 13.82
CA HIS A 122 -4.20 -1.64 14.03
C HIS A 122 -3.80 -0.85 15.29
N ALA A 123 -4.74 -0.28 16.06
CA ALA A 123 -4.41 0.54 17.24
C ALA A 123 -5.58 0.65 18.23
N GLY A 124 -5.27 0.69 19.51
CA GLY A 124 -6.25 0.85 20.60
C GLY A 124 -6.93 2.23 20.65
N PRO A 125 -7.83 2.48 21.62
CA PRO A 125 -8.93 3.46 21.59
C PRO A 125 -8.59 4.98 21.58
N ASP A 126 -7.33 5.40 21.45
CA ASP A 126 -6.92 6.80 21.61
C ASP A 126 -6.24 7.41 20.36
N THR A 127 -6.89 7.39 19.20
CA THR A 127 -6.17 7.51 17.94
C THR A 127 -6.36 8.78 17.10
N ASN A 128 -7.37 9.60 17.37
CA ASN A 128 -7.69 10.76 16.50
C ASN A 128 -6.63 11.88 16.49
N GLU A 129 -5.91 12.09 17.58
CA GLU A 129 -4.84 13.11 17.66
C GLU A 129 -3.47 12.59 17.15
N ARG A 130 -3.29 11.27 17.12
CA ARG A 130 -2.01 10.65 16.78
C ARG A 130 -1.71 10.63 15.28
N GLN A 131 -2.71 10.74 14.42
CA GLN A 131 -2.55 10.73 12.96
C GLN A 131 -1.94 12.02 12.40
N LEU A 132 -2.02 13.12 13.14
CA LEU A 132 -1.53 14.43 12.72
C LEU A 132 -0.02 14.62 12.94
N VAL A 133 0.65 13.68 13.60
CA VAL A 133 2.08 13.78 13.88
C VAL A 133 2.88 13.02 12.83
N PRO A 134 3.69 13.69 12.01
CA PRO A 134 4.63 13.03 11.10
C PRO A 134 5.49 12.00 11.88
N GLY A 135 5.65 10.79 11.32
CA GLY A 135 6.43 9.72 11.95
C GLY A 135 5.60 8.69 12.75
N ARG A 136 4.31 8.89 12.95
CA ARG A 136 3.41 7.89 13.56
C ARG A 136 2.72 6.97 12.54
N SER A 137 3.06 7.07 11.26
CA SER A 137 2.53 6.17 10.24
C SER A 137 3.18 4.78 10.34
N TRP A 138 2.40 3.73 10.09
CA TRP A 138 2.91 2.35 9.98
C TRP A 138 4.07 2.23 8.99
N ALA A 139 4.04 2.99 7.89
CA ALA A 139 5.12 3.02 6.93
C ALA A 139 6.42 3.58 7.54
N ALA A 140 6.34 4.62 8.39
CA ALA A 140 7.50 5.14 9.11
C ALA A 140 8.04 4.13 10.12
N TRP A 141 7.17 3.45 10.88
CA TRP A 141 7.55 2.37 11.79
C TRP A 141 8.19 1.18 11.06
N ALA A 142 7.61 0.72 9.96
CA ALA A 142 8.18 -0.36 9.16
C ALA A 142 9.57 -0.01 8.64
N ARG A 143 9.78 1.24 8.21
CA ARG A 143 11.10 1.74 7.81
C ARG A 143 12.08 1.80 8.99
N ALA A 144 11.63 2.29 10.15
CA ALA A 144 12.47 2.32 11.34
C ALA A 144 12.87 0.91 11.80
N MET A 145 11.94 -0.06 11.77
CA MET A 145 12.25 -1.47 12.05
C MET A 145 13.27 -2.04 11.07
N GLY A 146 13.24 -1.61 9.80
CA GLY A 146 14.24 -1.98 8.80
C GLY A 146 15.68 -1.65 9.23
N HIS A 147 15.89 -0.57 9.98
CA HIS A 147 17.21 -0.22 10.52
C HIS A 147 17.72 -1.15 11.63
N LEU A 148 16.84 -1.96 12.22
CA LEU A 148 17.23 -2.98 13.21
C LEU A 148 17.67 -4.29 12.55
N LEU A 149 17.42 -4.46 11.25
CA LEU A 149 17.82 -5.64 10.49
C LEU A 149 19.27 -5.50 10.03
N PRO A 150 20.05 -6.60 10.03
CA PRO A 150 21.33 -6.59 9.34
C PRO A 150 21.10 -6.36 7.83
N ALA A 151 22.13 -5.94 7.11
CA ALA A 151 22.08 -5.71 5.68
C ALA A 151 21.93 -7.04 4.91
N LEU A 152 20.71 -7.53 4.78
CA LEU A 152 20.34 -8.82 4.19
C LEU A 152 20.30 -8.77 2.66
N ARG A 153 20.62 -9.90 2.02
CA ARG A 153 20.33 -10.15 0.61
C ARG A 153 18.92 -10.74 0.52
N VAL A 154 18.04 -10.06 -0.20
CA VAL A 154 16.62 -10.42 -0.27
C VAL A 154 16.26 -10.81 -1.71
N ALA A 155 15.45 -11.85 -1.88
CA ALA A 155 14.74 -12.13 -3.11
C ALA A 155 13.28 -11.76 -2.95
N ASP A 156 12.72 -10.94 -3.86
CA ASP A 156 11.31 -10.60 -3.96
C ASP A 156 10.73 -11.38 -5.14
N LEU A 157 9.95 -12.41 -4.84
CA LEU A 157 9.48 -13.44 -5.77
C LEU A 157 8.01 -13.18 -6.16
N GLY A 158 7.76 -12.88 -7.43
CA GLY A 158 6.51 -12.34 -7.93
C GLY A 158 6.39 -10.85 -7.58
N CYS A 159 7.44 -10.08 -7.88
CA CYS A 159 7.58 -8.70 -7.39
C CYS A 159 6.56 -7.71 -7.97
N GLY A 160 5.79 -8.11 -9.00
CA GLY A 160 4.81 -7.26 -9.63
C GLY A 160 5.40 -5.89 -10.03
N GLU A 161 4.67 -4.82 -9.76
CA GLU A 161 5.09 -3.44 -10.07
C GLU A 161 6.25 -2.91 -9.20
N GLY A 162 6.79 -3.73 -8.30
CA GLY A 162 8.01 -3.44 -7.55
C GLY A 162 7.83 -2.54 -6.33
N TYR A 163 6.63 -2.33 -5.83
CA TYR A 163 6.38 -1.50 -4.64
C TYR A 163 7.09 -2.07 -3.41
N LEU A 164 6.89 -3.37 -3.12
CA LEU A 164 7.56 -4.04 -2.02
C LEU A 164 9.07 -4.12 -2.24
N THR A 165 9.51 -4.40 -3.47
CA THR A 165 10.93 -4.40 -3.86
C THR A 165 11.61 -3.08 -3.48
N ILE A 166 10.98 -1.94 -3.80
CA ILE A 166 11.51 -0.61 -3.51
C ILE A 166 11.58 -0.33 -2.00
N GLU A 167 10.56 -0.69 -1.24
CA GLU A 167 10.61 -0.52 0.21
C GLU A 167 11.64 -1.44 0.86
N THR A 168 11.77 -2.69 0.39
CA THR A 168 12.78 -3.66 0.82
C THR A 168 14.21 -3.16 0.52
N SER A 169 14.40 -2.52 -0.63
CA SER A 169 15.72 -1.99 -1.03
C SER A 169 16.32 -0.96 -0.08
N ARG A 170 15.50 -0.34 0.77
CA ARG A 170 15.93 0.68 1.73
C ARG A 170 16.77 0.13 2.88
N TRP A 171 16.56 -1.14 3.23
CA TRP A 171 17.25 -1.80 4.34
C TRP A 171 18.05 -3.05 3.90
N ALA A 172 17.76 -3.60 2.73
CA ALA A 172 18.50 -4.72 2.18
C ALA A 172 19.84 -4.26 1.59
N SER A 173 20.89 -5.08 1.72
CA SER A 173 22.14 -4.85 1.00
C SER A 173 21.96 -4.97 -0.52
N ARG A 174 21.10 -5.89 -0.94
CA ARG A 174 20.72 -6.15 -2.33
C ARG A 174 19.35 -6.81 -2.38
N VAL A 175 18.56 -6.46 -3.39
CA VAL A 175 17.30 -7.16 -3.70
C VAL A 175 17.40 -7.81 -5.08
N ILE A 176 16.99 -9.06 -5.21
CA ILE A 176 16.77 -9.73 -6.50
C ILE A 176 15.26 -9.84 -6.68
N ALA A 177 14.70 -9.05 -7.58
CA ALA A 177 13.28 -9.03 -7.89
C ALA A 177 12.99 -9.91 -9.11
N VAL A 178 12.04 -10.84 -8.97
CA VAL A 178 11.66 -11.78 -10.03
C VAL A 178 10.19 -11.65 -10.34
N ASP A 179 9.86 -11.56 -11.63
CA ASP A 179 8.49 -11.68 -12.13
C ASP A 179 8.48 -12.36 -13.50
N ARG A 180 7.37 -13.03 -13.83
CA ARG A 180 7.21 -13.71 -15.13
C ARG A 180 6.93 -12.74 -16.28
N SER A 181 6.32 -11.59 -15.99
CA SER A 181 5.91 -10.59 -16.97
C SER A 181 7.03 -9.60 -17.28
N ALA A 182 7.42 -9.52 -18.53
CA ALA A 182 8.42 -8.54 -18.99
C ALA A 182 7.91 -7.10 -18.88
N ASP A 183 6.60 -6.87 -19.13
CA ASP A 183 5.99 -5.54 -19.09
C ASP A 183 5.87 -5.03 -17.66
N VAL A 184 5.50 -5.90 -16.73
CA VAL A 184 5.45 -5.58 -15.31
C VAL A 184 6.85 -5.22 -14.79
N LEU A 185 7.88 -5.99 -15.15
CA LEU A 185 9.27 -5.66 -14.80
C LEU A 185 9.76 -4.36 -15.42
N LYS A 186 9.30 -4.01 -16.62
CA LYS A 186 9.61 -2.71 -17.24
C LYS A 186 9.03 -1.56 -16.42
N SER A 187 7.77 -1.69 -16.00
CA SER A 187 7.10 -0.71 -15.13
C SER A 187 7.80 -0.58 -13.77
N ALA A 188 8.15 -1.72 -13.14
CA ALA A 188 8.86 -1.76 -11.87
C ALA A 188 10.24 -1.08 -11.95
N ARG A 189 11.02 -1.34 -13.00
CA ARG A 189 12.32 -0.67 -13.25
C ARG A 189 12.15 0.84 -13.41
N SER A 190 11.14 1.28 -14.14
CA SER A 190 10.83 2.70 -14.31
C SER A 190 10.48 3.36 -12.97
N LEU A 191 9.68 2.69 -12.15
CA LEU A 191 9.34 3.16 -10.81
C LEU A 191 10.59 3.25 -9.91
N ALA A 192 11.44 2.22 -9.90
CA ALA A 192 12.67 2.19 -9.13
C ALA A 192 13.64 3.32 -9.55
N SER A 193 13.78 3.57 -10.85
CA SER A 193 14.59 4.68 -11.37
C SER A 193 14.08 6.04 -10.87
N ARG A 194 12.77 6.29 -10.95
CA ARG A 194 12.15 7.52 -10.41
C ARG A 194 12.37 7.68 -8.90
N ARG A 195 12.48 6.58 -8.17
CA ARG A 195 12.74 6.54 -6.72
C ARG A 195 14.22 6.50 -6.38
N ARG A 196 15.13 6.56 -7.37
CA ARG A 196 16.59 6.51 -7.23
C ARG A 196 17.09 5.25 -6.49
N VAL A 197 16.44 4.13 -6.73
CA VAL A 197 16.84 2.82 -6.19
C VAL A 197 17.88 2.20 -7.10
N SER A 198 19.04 1.79 -6.55
CA SER A 198 20.19 1.28 -7.31
C SER A 198 20.63 -0.14 -6.92
N ASN A 199 20.14 -0.68 -5.80
CA ASN A 199 20.57 -1.97 -5.27
C ASN A 199 19.61 -3.13 -5.60
N VAL A 200 18.81 -3.01 -6.69
CA VAL A 200 17.87 -4.03 -7.15
C VAL A 200 18.34 -4.65 -8.47
N ILE A 201 18.35 -5.99 -8.52
CA ILE A 201 18.57 -6.79 -9.73
C ILE A 201 17.23 -7.36 -10.17
N TRP A 202 16.78 -6.97 -11.35
CA TRP A 202 15.51 -7.39 -11.94
C TRP A 202 15.72 -8.59 -12.86
N LYS A 203 15.02 -9.69 -12.63
CA LYS A 203 15.12 -10.92 -13.42
C LYS A 203 13.74 -11.40 -13.86
N ARG A 204 13.64 -11.86 -15.10
CA ARG A 204 12.44 -12.53 -15.59
C ARG A 204 12.51 -14.02 -15.24
N GLY A 205 11.45 -14.57 -14.63
CA GLY A 205 11.38 -15.98 -14.27
C GLY A 205 10.03 -16.36 -13.67
N ALA A 206 9.72 -17.65 -13.66
CA ALA A 206 8.57 -18.21 -12.95
C ALA A 206 8.96 -18.60 -11.53
N LEU A 207 7.99 -18.62 -10.62
CA LEU A 207 8.19 -19.00 -9.22
C LEU A 207 8.68 -20.43 -9.09
N GLU A 208 8.24 -21.31 -9.99
CA GLU A 208 8.58 -22.73 -10.03
C GLU A 208 9.98 -23.02 -10.60
N LYS A 209 10.64 -22.00 -11.17
CA LYS A 209 12.02 -22.09 -11.72
C LYS A 209 12.70 -20.73 -11.66
N LEU A 210 13.28 -20.42 -10.51
CA LEU A 210 13.89 -19.12 -10.26
C LEU A 210 15.25 -18.98 -10.96
N PRO A 211 15.49 -17.85 -11.64
CA PRO A 211 16.80 -17.55 -12.24
C PRO A 211 17.80 -17.01 -11.18
N ILE A 212 17.81 -17.62 -10.00
CA ILE A 212 18.63 -17.26 -8.85
C ILE A 212 19.47 -18.49 -8.46
N PRO A 213 20.78 -18.35 -8.24
CA PRO A 213 21.63 -19.45 -7.79
C PRO A 213 21.21 -20.00 -6.42
N ASP A 214 21.60 -21.25 -6.15
CA ASP A 214 21.42 -21.89 -4.84
C ASP A 214 22.14 -21.10 -3.75
N ALA A 215 21.60 -21.11 -2.54
CA ALA A 215 22.22 -20.57 -1.35
C ALA A 215 22.79 -19.15 -1.52
N SER A 216 22.08 -18.26 -2.21
CA SER A 216 22.56 -16.92 -2.60
C SER A 216 21.89 -15.77 -1.88
N VAL A 217 20.76 -16.01 -1.20
CA VAL A 217 20.00 -14.97 -0.48
C VAL A 217 19.71 -15.37 0.98
N ASP A 218 19.54 -14.38 1.82
CA ASP A 218 19.27 -14.55 3.25
C ASP A 218 17.75 -14.65 3.53
N VAL A 219 16.95 -13.97 2.69
CA VAL A 219 15.47 -13.94 2.80
C VAL A 219 14.86 -14.09 1.41
N ALA A 220 13.83 -14.93 1.30
CA ALA A 220 12.95 -15.03 0.15
C ALA A 220 11.55 -14.55 0.56
N LEU A 221 11.05 -13.52 -0.12
CA LEU A 221 9.71 -12.95 0.09
C LEU A 221 8.79 -13.40 -1.04
N LEU A 222 7.59 -13.85 -0.70
CA LEU A 222 6.48 -14.07 -1.63
C LEU A 222 5.30 -13.23 -1.08
N SER A 223 5.01 -12.13 -1.74
CA SER A 223 3.93 -11.23 -1.31
C SER A 223 2.84 -11.19 -2.36
N GLN A 224 1.66 -11.71 -2.04
CA GLN A 224 0.51 -11.83 -2.96
C GLN A 224 0.91 -12.51 -4.28
N ALA A 225 1.73 -13.54 -4.20
CA ALA A 225 2.33 -14.17 -5.36
C ALA A 225 2.08 -15.69 -5.43
N LEU A 226 1.98 -16.36 -4.27
CA LEU A 226 1.91 -17.82 -4.22
C LEU A 226 0.58 -18.35 -4.77
N HIS A 227 -0.53 -17.62 -4.57
CA HIS A 227 -1.85 -17.99 -5.10
C HIS A 227 -1.92 -17.89 -6.65
N HIS A 228 -0.96 -17.22 -7.29
CA HIS A 228 -0.80 -17.19 -8.75
C HIS A 228 0.12 -18.31 -9.30
N ALA A 229 0.83 -19.03 -8.44
CA ALA A 229 1.73 -20.11 -8.86
C ALA A 229 0.95 -21.27 -9.49
N ALA A 230 1.49 -21.87 -10.54
CA ALA A 230 0.92 -23.09 -11.14
C ALA A 230 1.11 -24.29 -10.21
N ASP A 231 2.23 -24.32 -9.50
CA ASP A 231 2.58 -25.30 -8.48
C ASP A 231 3.15 -24.57 -7.25
N PRO A 232 2.31 -24.26 -6.24
CA PRO A 232 2.76 -23.61 -5.01
C PRO A 232 3.82 -24.38 -4.25
N ALA A 233 3.78 -25.72 -4.24
CA ALA A 233 4.78 -26.54 -3.56
C ALA A 233 6.15 -26.38 -4.24
N ARG A 234 6.20 -26.43 -5.55
CA ARG A 234 7.43 -26.21 -6.32
C ARG A 234 7.96 -24.78 -6.14
N ALA A 235 7.08 -23.78 -6.11
CA ALA A 235 7.46 -22.39 -5.87
C ALA A 235 8.14 -22.21 -4.49
N VAL A 236 7.59 -22.83 -3.45
CA VAL A 236 8.19 -22.81 -2.10
C VAL A 236 9.52 -23.56 -2.08
N GLN A 237 9.64 -24.74 -2.75
CA GLN A 237 10.91 -25.47 -2.88
C GLN A 237 12.00 -24.61 -3.54
N GLU A 238 11.67 -23.88 -4.60
CA GLU A 238 12.59 -22.96 -5.26
C GLU A 238 13.01 -21.80 -4.34
N ALA A 239 12.06 -21.24 -3.59
CA ALA A 239 12.36 -20.23 -2.57
C ALA A 239 13.33 -20.77 -1.50
N VAL A 240 13.17 -22.03 -1.07
CA VAL A 240 14.08 -22.68 -0.12
C VAL A 240 15.44 -23.00 -0.77
N ARG A 241 15.48 -23.41 -2.05
CA ARG A 241 16.72 -23.69 -2.78
C ARG A 241 17.66 -22.49 -2.76
N ILE A 242 17.14 -21.31 -3.05
CA ILE A 242 17.95 -20.07 -3.16
C ILE A 242 18.43 -19.53 -1.82
N LEU A 243 17.84 -19.96 -0.70
CA LEU A 243 18.25 -19.53 0.64
C LEU A 243 19.59 -20.14 1.06
N VAL A 244 20.40 -19.32 1.71
CA VAL A 244 21.55 -19.83 2.48
C VAL A 244 21.07 -20.67 3.67
N PRO A 245 21.91 -21.58 4.20
CA PRO A 245 21.62 -22.24 5.48
C PRO A 245 21.32 -21.20 6.57
N GLY A 246 20.21 -21.38 7.29
CA GLY A 246 19.73 -20.42 8.29
C GLY A 246 18.90 -19.24 7.74
N GLY A 247 18.78 -19.10 6.42
CA GLY A 247 17.93 -18.11 5.78
C GLY A 247 16.43 -18.35 6.00
N ARG A 248 15.59 -17.42 5.60
CA ARG A 248 14.13 -17.46 5.85
C ARG A 248 13.30 -17.28 4.59
N VAL A 249 12.19 -18.01 4.52
CA VAL A 249 11.06 -17.69 3.65
C VAL A 249 10.05 -16.88 4.47
N VAL A 250 9.48 -15.85 3.83
CA VAL A 250 8.34 -15.10 4.35
C VAL A 250 7.30 -15.02 3.24
N VAL A 251 6.10 -15.48 3.54
CA VAL A 251 4.94 -15.46 2.62
C VAL A 251 3.88 -14.55 3.21
N LEU A 252 3.40 -13.61 2.42
CA LEU A 252 2.20 -12.82 2.68
C LEU A 252 1.21 -13.20 1.61
N ASP A 253 0.16 -13.94 1.96
CA ASP A 253 -0.79 -14.40 0.95
C ASP A 253 -2.22 -14.46 1.51
N LEU A 254 -3.21 -14.70 0.64
CA LEU A 254 -4.60 -14.73 1.03
C LEU A 254 -4.94 -16.01 1.80
N ARG A 255 -5.71 -15.84 2.89
CA ARG A 255 -6.42 -16.97 3.49
C ARG A 255 -7.48 -17.47 2.53
N GLU A 256 -7.73 -18.77 2.52
CA GLU A 256 -8.77 -19.40 1.71
C GLU A 256 -10.11 -18.66 1.84
N HIS A 257 -10.74 -18.37 0.68
CA HIS A 257 -11.97 -17.59 0.56
C HIS A 257 -12.86 -18.13 -0.56
N GLY A 258 -14.13 -17.70 -0.58
CA GLY A 258 -15.12 -18.13 -1.57
C GLY A 258 -15.26 -17.25 -2.81
N GLU A 259 -14.46 -16.19 -2.95
CA GLU A 259 -14.57 -15.18 -3.98
C GLU A 259 -14.06 -15.69 -5.33
N THR A 260 -14.91 -16.34 -6.14
CA THR A 260 -14.50 -16.98 -7.41
C THR A 260 -14.16 -15.98 -8.53
N TRP A 261 -14.70 -14.76 -8.47
CA TRP A 261 -14.45 -13.71 -9.47
C TRP A 261 -12.97 -13.30 -9.60
N VAL A 262 -12.17 -13.54 -8.57
CA VAL A 262 -10.71 -13.23 -8.61
C VAL A 262 -9.98 -14.08 -9.65
N ARG A 263 -10.48 -15.30 -9.95
CA ARG A 263 -9.88 -16.14 -11.00
C ARG A 263 -9.99 -15.50 -12.38
N GLU A 264 -11.14 -14.93 -12.69
CA GLU A 264 -11.40 -14.32 -13.99
C GLU A 264 -10.77 -12.93 -14.13
N ARG A 265 -10.83 -12.14 -13.06
CA ARG A 265 -10.41 -10.72 -13.10
C ARG A 265 -8.96 -10.50 -12.71
N LEU A 266 -8.43 -11.28 -11.76
CA LEU A 266 -7.08 -11.11 -11.23
C LEU A 266 -6.13 -12.24 -11.66
N GLY A 267 -6.66 -13.34 -12.21
CA GLY A 267 -5.86 -14.46 -12.68
C GLY A 267 -5.34 -15.36 -11.55
N ASP A 268 -6.04 -15.37 -10.40
CA ASP A 268 -5.74 -16.22 -9.27
C ASP A 268 -5.95 -17.69 -9.66
N ARG A 269 -4.99 -18.54 -9.37
CA ARG A 269 -5.05 -19.98 -9.62
C ARG A 269 -5.65 -20.73 -8.44
N THR A 270 -5.36 -20.27 -7.23
CA THR A 270 -5.95 -20.76 -5.99
C THR A 270 -6.70 -19.62 -5.29
N LEU A 271 -7.77 -19.96 -4.57
CA LEU A 271 -8.55 -18.99 -3.79
C LEU A 271 -7.94 -18.84 -2.37
N GLY A 272 -6.63 -18.60 -2.31
CA GLY A 272 -5.89 -18.51 -1.07
C GLY A 272 -5.54 -19.88 -0.47
N PHE A 273 -5.07 -19.89 0.76
CA PHE A 273 -4.57 -21.06 1.48
C PHE A 273 -5.17 -21.13 2.90
N SER A 274 -5.54 -22.31 3.37
CA SER A 274 -5.78 -22.50 4.80
C SER A 274 -4.47 -22.35 5.57
N ASP A 275 -4.57 -22.05 6.87
CA ASP A 275 -3.40 -21.89 7.74
C ASP A 275 -2.54 -23.16 7.73
N ASP A 276 -3.20 -24.34 7.83
CA ASP A 276 -2.52 -25.66 7.84
C ASP A 276 -1.90 -25.98 6.48
N ARG A 277 -2.59 -25.65 5.35
CA ARG A 277 -2.03 -25.89 4.03
C ARG A 277 -0.80 -25.03 3.77
N LEU A 278 -0.82 -23.77 4.19
CA LEU A 278 0.31 -22.87 4.04
C LEU A 278 1.49 -23.30 4.93
N ALA A 279 1.22 -23.75 6.16
CA ALA A 279 2.23 -24.33 7.04
C ALA A 279 2.85 -25.60 6.42
N GLY A 280 2.02 -26.53 5.95
CA GLY A 280 2.44 -27.77 5.32
C GLY A 280 3.34 -27.55 4.12
N LEU A 281 3.03 -26.59 3.22
CA LEU A 281 3.87 -26.25 2.08
C LEU A 281 5.30 -25.83 2.50
N LEU A 282 5.42 -25.09 3.60
CA LEU A 282 6.72 -24.66 4.10
C LEU A 282 7.48 -25.83 4.76
N GLU A 283 6.78 -26.67 5.53
CA GLU A 283 7.38 -27.84 6.21
C GLU A 283 7.81 -28.91 5.22
N GLU A 284 6.97 -29.24 4.23
CA GLU A 284 7.26 -30.17 3.14
C GLU A 284 8.49 -29.74 2.31
N ALA A 285 8.73 -28.42 2.19
CA ALA A 285 9.92 -27.88 1.56
C ALA A 285 11.18 -27.90 2.45
N GLY A 286 11.09 -28.47 3.67
CA GLY A 286 12.21 -28.64 4.60
C GLY A 286 12.50 -27.43 5.48
N LEU A 287 11.57 -26.49 5.63
CA LEU A 287 11.72 -25.39 6.57
C LEU A 287 11.36 -25.83 8.00
N THR A 288 12.01 -25.23 8.97
CA THR A 288 11.78 -25.41 10.41
C THR A 288 11.29 -24.13 11.05
N ASN A 289 10.76 -24.21 12.27
CA ASN A 289 10.18 -23.08 13.00
C ASN A 289 9.10 -22.35 12.17
N VAL A 290 8.28 -23.13 11.48
CA VAL A 290 7.19 -22.60 10.67
C VAL A 290 6.16 -21.93 11.59
N LYS A 291 5.73 -20.73 11.20
CA LYS A 291 4.69 -19.98 11.90
C LYS A 291 3.75 -19.39 10.86
N VAL A 292 2.45 -19.53 11.11
CA VAL A 292 1.39 -18.86 10.32
C VAL A 292 0.56 -18.00 11.27
N THR A 293 0.33 -16.75 10.87
CA THR A 293 -0.45 -15.79 11.65
C THR A 293 -1.29 -14.92 10.72
N VAL A 294 -2.36 -14.36 11.26
CA VAL A 294 -3.12 -13.33 10.53
C VAL A 294 -2.30 -12.05 10.49
N GLY A 295 -2.00 -11.59 9.27
CA GLY A 295 -1.25 -10.35 9.03
C GLY A 295 -2.16 -9.13 8.93
N ALA A 296 -3.29 -9.27 8.21
CA ALA A 296 -4.28 -8.23 8.08
C ALA A 296 -5.67 -8.81 7.84
N ARG A 297 -6.67 -8.22 8.48
CA ARG A 297 -8.09 -8.53 8.28
C ARG A 297 -8.87 -7.24 8.44
N ARG A 298 -9.88 -7.05 7.58
CA ARG A 298 -10.81 -5.93 7.66
C ARG A 298 -12.22 -6.45 7.85
N THR A 299 -12.98 -5.82 8.74
CA THR A 299 -14.39 -6.17 8.95
C THR A 299 -15.19 -5.87 7.69
N GLY A 300 -15.95 -6.84 7.19
CA GLY A 300 -16.73 -6.72 5.95
C GLY A 300 -15.94 -6.96 4.65
N ASP A 301 -14.63 -7.20 4.73
CA ASP A 301 -13.80 -7.61 3.60
C ASP A 301 -13.73 -9.14 3.57
N PRO A 302 -14.00 -9.82 2.43
CA PRO A 302 -13.91 -11.27 2.34
C PRO A 302 -12.47 -11.78 2.44
N PHE A 303 -11.48 -10.87 2.25
CA PHE A 303 -10.07 -11.24 2.22
C PHE A 303 -9.42 -11.07 3.59
N THR A 304 -8.62 -12.08 3.96
CA THR A 304 -7.72 -12.06 5.11
C THR A 304 -6.32 -12.36 4.61
N VAL A 305 -5.35 -11.56 4.97
CA VAL A 305 -3.94 -11.82 4.65
C VAL A 305 -3.31 -12.65 5.75
N LEU A 306 -2.69 -13.77 5.38
CA LEU A 306 -1.83 -14.58 6.24
C LEU A 306 -0.38 -14.14 6.08
N ILE A 307 0.36 -14.18 7.17
CA ILE A 307 1.82 -14.12 7.19
C ILE A 307 2.34 -15.48 7.61
N ALA A 308 3.04 -16.17 6.73
CA ALA A 308 3.74 -17.40 7.04
C ALA A 308 5.25 -17.18 6.97
N SER A 309 5.99 -17.81 7.85
CA SER A 309 7.45 -17.81 7.81
C SER A 309 8.04 -19.13 8.25
N GLY A 310 9.18 -19.49 7.66
CA GLY A 310 9.95 -20.66 8.04
C GLY A 310 11.44 -20.43 7.84
N ARG A 311 12.26 -21.21 8.52
CA ARG A 311 13.72 -21.09 8.49
C ARG A 311 14.34 -22.31 7.82
N LYS A 312 15.24 -22.13 6.86
CA LYS A 312 16.06 -23.19 6.33
C LYS A 312 17.05 -23.68 7.40
N PRO A 313 17.13 -24.99 7.70
CA PRO A 313 18.10 -25.50 8.66
C PRO A 313 19.52 -25.01 8.37
N GLY A 314 20.22 -24.62 9.41
CA GLY A 314 21.66 -24.34 9.33
C GLY A 314 22.47 -25.62 9.31
N PRO A 315 23.79 -25.56 9.05
CA PRO A 315 24.65 -26.72 9.21
C PRO A 315 24.54 -27.21 10.66
N ALA A 316 24.42 -28.53 10.84
CA ALA A 316 24.39 -29.13 12.16
C ALA A 316 25.59 -28.63 12.97
N ARG A 317 25.37 -28.02 14.13
CA ARG A 317 26.46 -27.70 15.05
C ARG A 317 27.15 -29.01 15.39
N ARG A 318 28.37 -29.22 14.91
CA ARG A 318 29.24 -30.33 15.38
C ARG A 318 29.31 -30.15 16.90
N ALA A 319 28.77 -31.11 17.63
CA ALA A 319 28.96 -31.16 19.06
C ALA A 319 30.47 -31.13 19.35
N ALA A 320 30.91 -30.06 19.98
CA ALA A 320 32.30 -29.98 20.45
C ALA A 320 32.45 -31.10 21.48
N HIS A 321 33.10 -32.17 21.08
CA HIS A 321 33.55 -33.19 22.02
C HIS A 321 34.45 -32.50 23.06
N ARG A 322 33.91 -32.20 24.22
CA ARG A 322 34.71 -31.94 25.41
C ARG A 322 35.47 -33.23 25.71
N LYS A 323 36.70 -33.31 25.25
CA LYS A 323 37.66 -34.21 25.88
C LYS A 323 37.94 -33.69 27.29
N ARG A 324 37.62 -34.49 28.26
CA ARG A 324 38.12 -34.35 29.63
C ARG A 324 39.62 -34.75 29.69
#